data_3070ce50a64731674ea925599b3e4c8e
#
_entry.id   3070ce50a64731674ea925599b3e4c8e
#
_cell.length_a   1.000
_cell.length_b   1.000
_cell.length_c   1.000
_cell.angle_alpha   90.00
_cell.angle_beta   90.00
_cell.angle_gamma   90.00
#
_symmetry.space_group_name_H-M   'P 1'
#
loop_
_entity.id
_entity.type
_entity.pdbx_description
1 polymer ?
#
loop_
_entity_poly.entity_id
_entity_poly.type
_entity_poly.pdbx_seq_one_letter_code
_entity_poly.pdbx_strand_id
1 'polypeptide(L)'
;MNNHIEIFDKLVLLRPTDIPGLKFRGFRGEVDFPEMLKVLHGCREVDGIERSENLEDIVNTYTHLHNCDPDKDMLFAEVNGEVVGYSRVWWAVEGSGQWIGFQLGNVLPEWRCKGVGSTLLGFNEERLQQIAGQLKGSGELPTGATCLLDNFASSSEIARVSLLEGRGYKAVRYAFEMVRPDLENIPDLLLPAGVEIRPVEQWHLRLIWEASNEAFRDHWGYIPDPWEEFDGFLNSPEFDPNLWRVAWQDNQIAGMVLCFIDKDENEIYGRKRGFTENICVRRPWRRQGLAKALIASSLLALKERGMSEAGLGVDAENTSGALHLYEFMGFRVVKRSTIYRKPVSV
;
A
#
# COMPACT_ATOMS: atom_id res chain seq x y z
N MET A 1 11.53 -25.44 -14.36
CA MET A 1 12.17 -26.00 -13.16
C MET A 1 13.64 -25.60 -12.99
N ASN A 2 14.48 -25.54 -14.04
CA ASN A 2 15.93 -25.30 -13.87
C ASN A 2 16.32 -23.86 -13.45
N ASN A 3 15.60 -22.81 -13.88
CA ASN A 3 16.01 -21.43 -13.58
C ASN A 3 15.83 -21.01 -12.11
N HIS A 4 14.92 -21.64 -11.37
CA HIS A 4 14.73 -21.36 -9.94
C HIS A 4 15.91 -21.87 -9.09
N ILE A 5 16.39 -23.07 -9.38
CA ILE A 5 17.53 -23.66 -8.67
C ILE A 5 18.78 -22.80 -8.86
N GLU A 6 19.04 -22.31 -10.09
CA GLU A 6 20.20 -21.43 -10.38
C GLU A 6 20.17 -20.10 -9.62
N ILE A 7 18.99 -19.48 -9.43
CA ILE A 7 18.86 -18.23 -8.65
C ILE A 7 19.13 -18.49 -7.16
N PHE A 8 18.55 -19.55 -6.60
CA PHE A 8 18.78 -19.93 -5.22
C PHE A 8 20.25 -20.28 -4.95
N ASP A 9 20.88 -21.04 -5.83
CA ASP A 9 22.30 -21.43 -5.70
C ASP A 9 23.24 -20.21 -5.82
N LYS A 10 22.93 -19.24 -6.69
CA LYS A 10 23.72 -18.02 -6.89
C LYS A 10 23.61 -17.05 -5.70
N LEU A 11 22.42 -16.91 -5.11
CA LEU A 11 22.19 -16.07 -3.92
C LEU A 11 22.87 -16.63 -2.67
N VAL A 12 22.90 -17.96 -2.51
CA VAL A 12 23.63 -18.63 -1.44
C VAL A 12 25.14 -18.39 -1.57
N LEU A 13 25.65 -18.22 -2.80
CA LEU A 13 27.07 -17.91 -3.07
C LEU A 13 27.44 -16.44 -2.84
N LEU A 14 26.48 -15.50 -2.86
CA LEU A 14 26.79 -14.06 -2.82
C LEU A 14 27.09 -13.50 -1.42
N ARG A 15 26.60 -14.12 -0.34
CA ARG A 15 27.02 -13.83 1.06
C ARG A 15 26.65 -15.01 1.96
N PRO A 16 27.60 -15.90 2.28
CA PRO A 16 27.37 -16.87 3.34
C PRO A 16 27.12 -16.10 4.64
N THR A 17 25.90 -16.18 5.14
CA THR A 17 25.61 -15.75 6.50
C THR A 17 26.05 -16.89 7.41
N ASP A 18 26.95 -16.62 8.36
CA ASP A 18 27.39 -17.62 9.36
C ASP A 18 26.29 -17.93 10.40
N ILE A 19 25.03 -18.06 9.93
CA ILE A 19 23.90 -18.44 10.79
C ILE A 19 23.68 -19.94 10.64
N PRO A 20 23.97 -20.74 11.69
CA PRO A 20 23.73 -22.17 11.66
C PRO A 20 22.25 -22.47 11.40
N GLY A 21 21.98 -23.39 10.47
CA GLY A 21 20.61 -23.80 10.14
C GLY A 21 19.81 -22.83 9.26
N LEU A 22 20.40 -21.71 8.81
CA LEU A 22 19.75 -20.80 7.86
C LEU A 22 19.63 -21.47 6.48
N LYS A 23 18.43 -21.40 5.93
CA LYS A 23 18.10 -21.83 4.57
C LYS A 23 17.19 -20.81 3.91
N PHE A 24 17.29 -20.69 2.58
CA PHE A 24 16.35 -19.92 1.78
C PHE A 24 15.52 -20.88 0.91
N ARG A 25 14.22 -20.54 0.73
CA ARG A 25 13.31 -21.35 -0.07
C ARG A 25 12.22 -20.50 -0.74
N GLY A 26 11.55 -21.06 -1.75
CA GLY A 26 10.36 -20.49 -2.35
C GLY A 26 9.10 -20.64 -1.48
N PHE A 27 8.02 -20.08 -1.98
CA PHE A 27 6.68 -20.17 -1.39
C PHE A 27 6.13 -21.60 -1.48
N ARG A 28 5.39 -22.04 -0.48
CA ARG A 28 4.79 -23.38 -0.37
C ARG A 28 3.25 -23.36 -0.40
N GLY A 29 2.66 -22.24 -0.83
CA GLY A 29 1.20 -22.07 -0.81
C GLY A 29 0.67 -21.59 0.54
N GLU A 30 -0.60 -21.85 0.79
CA GLU A 30 -1.33 -21.36 1.96
C GLU A 30 -0.72 -21.79 3.32
N VAL A 31 0.07 -22.86 3.33
CA VAL A 31 0.77 -23.31 4.56
C VAL A 31 1.79 -22.28 5.08
N ASP A 32 2.20 -21.34 4.23
CA ASP A 32 3.11 -20.25 4.61
C ASP A 32 2.39 -19.04 5.17
N PHE A 33 1.08 -18.90 5.01
CA PHE A 33 0.33 -17.73 5.45
C PHE A 33 0.42 -17.48 6.96
N PRO A 34 0.27 -18.49 7.83
CA PRO A 34 0.46 -18.31 9.27
C PRO A 34 1.89 -17.86 9.63
N GLU A 35 2.90 -18.38 8.92
CA GLU A 35 4.30 -18.00 9.16
C GLU A 35 4.60 -16.56 8.71
N MET A 36 4.00 -16.14 7.61
CA MET A 36 4.09 -14.74 7.16
C MET A 36 3.48 -13.79 8.18
N LEU A 37 2.30 -14.15 8.71
CA LEU A 37 1.60 -13.39 9.74
C LEU A 37 2.44 -13.28 11.03
N LYS A 38 3.06 -14.41 11.46
CA LYS A 38 3.99 -14.44 12.61
C LYS A 38 5.16 -13.46 12.40
N VAL A 39 5.75 -13.41 11.20
CA VAL A 39 6.84 -12.47 10.91
C VAL A 39 6.35 -11.02 10.90
N LEU A 40 5.18 -10.73 10.30
CA LEU A 40 4.58 -9.40 10.29
C LEU A 40 4.35 -8.89 11.72
N HIS A 41 3.68 -9.69 12.54
CA HIS A 41 3.38 -9.33 13.92
C HIS A 41 4.63 -9.24 14.78
N GLY A 42 5.64 -10.10 14.56
CA GLY A 42 6.91 -10.06 15.27
C GLY A 42 7.74 -8.79 14.98
N CYS A 43 7.46 -8.09 13.88
CA CYS A 43 8.11 -6.82 13.52
C CYS A 43 7.42 -5.59 14.12
N ARG A 44 6.15 -5.71 14.50
CA ARG A 44 5.24 -4.60 14.86
C ARG A 44 5.85 -3.62 15.86
N GLU A 45 6.27 -4.13 17.02
CA GLU A 45 6.73 -3.28 18.13
C GLU A 45 8.05 -2.57 17.80
N VAL A 46 9.02 -3.30 17.27
CA VAL A 46 10.36 -2.75 16.98
C VAL A 46 10.31 -1.75 15.83
N ASP A 47 9.45 -1.96 14.84
CA ASP A 47 9.29 -1.06 13.71
C ASP A 47 8.38 0.13 14.02
N GLY A 48 7.63 0.08 15.13
CA GLY A 48 6.64 1.11 15.47
C GLY A 48 5.57 1.24 14.38
N ILE A 49 5.23 0.12 13.73
CA ILE A 49 4.20 0.07 12.69
C ILE A 49 2.97 -0.63 13.27
N GLU A 50 1.84 0.06 13.20
CA GLU A 50 0.56 -0.54 13.52
C GLU A 50 0.22 -1.58 12.44
N ARG A 51 0.03 -2.81 12.85
CA ARG A 51 -0.29 -3.94 11.98
C ARG A 51 -1.44 -4.71 12.60
N SER A 52 -2.50 -4.86 11.87
CA SER A 52 -3.73 -5.54 12.26
C SER A 52 -4.03 -6.74 11.37
N GLU A 53 -3.22 -6.91 10.32
CA GLU A 53 -3.45 -7.97 9.34
C GLU A 53 -3.68 -9.31 10.04
N ASN A 54 -4.74 -9.98 9.64
CA ASN A 54 -5.12 -11.32 10.07
C ASN A 54 -4.97 -12.31 8.91
N LEU A 55 -5.38 -13.56 9.13
CA LEU A 55 -5.25 -14.61 8.11
C LEU A 55 -6.17 -14.36 6.90
N GLU A 56 -7.36 -13.79 7.12
CA GLU A 56 -8.31 -13.47 6.04
C GLU A 56 -7.76 -12.40 5.11
N ASP A 57 -7.07 -11.39 5.64
CA ASP A 57 -6.39 -10.36 4.87
C ASP A 57 -5.28 -10.95 3.98
N ILE A 58 -4.49 -11.87 4.55
CA ILE A 58 -3.45 -12.58 3.77
C ILE A 58 -4.09 -13.40 2.66
N VAL A 59 -5.13 -14.19 2.96
CA VAL A 59 -5.85 -15.00 1.96
C VAL A 59 -6.42 -14.11 0.86
N ASN A 60 -7.12 -13.03 1.21
CA ASN A 60 -7.67 -12.10 0.23
C ASN A 60 -6.58 -11.52 -0.68
N THR A 61 -5.48 -11.02 -0.10
CA THR A 61 -4.35 -10.48 -0.85
C THR A 61 -3.76 -11.51 -1.83
N TYR A 62 -3.51 -12.75 -1.35
CA TYR A 62 -2.84 -13.77 -2.17
C TYR A 62 -3.77 -14.45 -3.18
N THR A 63 -5.08 -14.32 -3.03
CA THR A 63 -6.08 -14.75 -4.02
C THR A 63 -6.19 -13.77 -5.20
N HIS A 64 -5.89 -12.48 -4.98
CA HIS A 64 -6.07 -11.41 -5.97
C HIS A 64 -4.75 -10.74 -6.38
N LEU A 65 -3.63 -11.50 -6.38
CA LEU A 65 -2.34 -10.96 -6.82
C LEU A 65 -2.37 -10.59 -8.30
N HIS A 66 -1.84 -9.40 -8.60
CA HIS A 66 -1.63 -8.94 -9.96
C HIS A 66 -0.13 -8.76 -10.23
N ASN A 67 0.34 -9.15 -11.44
CA ASN A 67 1.75 -9.07 -11.83
C ASN A 67 2.73 -9.68 -10.81
N CYS A 68 2.31 -10.77 -10.16
CA CYS A 68 3.08 -11.51 -9.18
C CYS A 68 2.76 -13.01 -9.28
N ASP A 69 3.78 -13.82 -9.45
CA ASP A 69 3.72 -15.29 -9.38
C ASP A 69 4.40 -15.73 -8.08
N PRO A 70 3.64 -16.05 -6.99
CA PRO A 70 4.23 -16.34 -5.70
C PRO A 70 5.29 -17.44 -5.72
N ASP A 71 5.16 -18.42 -6.63
CA ASP A 71 6.12 -19.52 -6.78
C ASP A 71 7.49 -19.04 -7.27
N LYS A 72 7.56 -17.88 -7.93
CA LYS A 72 8.77 -17.30 -8.50
C LYS A 72 9.19 -15.99 -7.85
N ASP A 73 8.23 -15.27 -7.29
CA ASP A 73 8.37 -13.87 -6.90
C ASP A 73 8.48 -13.70 -5.38
N MET A 74 8.60 -14.82 -4.65
CA MET A 74 8.78 -14.84 -3.20
C MET A 74 10.01 -15.63 -2.77
N LEU A 75 10.66 -15.16 -1.71
CA LEU A 75 11.75 -15.83 -1.02
C LEU A 75 11.52 -15.82 0.49
N PHE A 76 11.68 -16.98 1.11
CA PHE A 76 11.58 -17.19 2.55
C PHE A 76 12.95 -17.50 3.13
N ALA A 77 13.23 -16.98 4.32
CA ALA A 77 14.39 -17.35 5.13
C ALA A 77 13.91 -18.17 6.33
N GLU A 78 14.46 -19.37 6.50
CA GLU A 78 14.19 -20.28 7.60
C GLU A 78 15.44 -20.53 8.41
N VAL A 79 15.31 -20.58 9.74
CA VAL A 79 16.39 -21.04 10.64
C VAL A 79 15.87 -22.22 11.44
N ASN A 80 16.51 -23.36 11.29
CA ASN A 80 16.11 -24.63 11.93
C ASN A 80 14.64 -25.02 11.66
N GLY A 81 14.08 -24.63 10.50
CA GLY A 81 12.72 -24.92 10.08
C GLY A 81 11.68 -23.87 10.47
N GLU A 82 12.05 -22.81 11.20
CA GLU A 82 11.18 -21.66 11.50
C GLU A 82 11.40 -20.53 10.52
N VAL A 83 10.33 -19.94 9.97
CA VAL A 83 10.40 -18.76 9.09
C VAL A 83 10.78 -17.54 9.91
N VAL A 84 11.90 -16.92 9.56
CA VAL A 84 12.44 -15.74 10.25
C VAL A 84 12.36 -14.47 9.39
N GLY A 85 11.97 -14.63 8.12
CA GLY A 85 11.74 -13.52 7.21
C GLY A 85 11.27 -14.01 5.85
N TYR A 86 10.66 -13.11 5.11
CA TYR A 86 10.22 -13.37 3.73
C TYR A 86 10.23 -12.08 2.92
N SER A 87 10.23 -12.24 1.60
CA SER A 87 10.09 -11.13 0.65
C SER A 87 9.19 -11.51 -0.51
N ARG A 88 8.63 -10.49 -1.18
CA ARG A 88 7.80 -10.62 -2.38
C ARG A 88 8.08 -9.45 -3.32
N VAL A 89 7.98 -9.71 -4.63
CA VAL A 89 8.01 -8.68 -5.66
C VAL A 89 6.75 -8.72 -6.52
N TRP A 90 6.42 -7.56 -7.09
CA TRP A 90 5.40 -7.38 -8.13
C TRP A 90 5.76 -6.15 -8.96
N TRP A 91 5.03 -5.86 -10.00
CA TRP A 91 5.35 -4.73 -10.85
C TRP A 91 4.08 -4.08 -11.44
N ALA A 92 4.22 -2.83 -11.86
CA ALA A 92 3.20 -2.12 -12.63
C ALA A 92 3.83 -1.09 -13.57
N VAL A 93 3.01 -0.53 -14.45
CA VAL A 93 3.40 0.61 -15.29
C VAL A 93 2.61 1.83 -14.83
N GLU A 94 3.33 2.87 -14.40
CA GLU A 94 2.71 4.15 -14.04
C GLU A 94 2.08 4.83 -15.26
N GLY A 95 1.10 5.69 -15.03
CA GLY A 95 0.51 6.54 -16.08
C GLY A 95 1.51 7.43 -16.81
N SER A 96 2.69 7.66 -16.24
CA SER A 96 3.85 8.31 -16.86
C SER A 96 4.58 7.43 -17.89
N GLY A 97 4.26 6.13 -17.97
CA GLY A 97 4.94 5.15 -18.82
C GLY A 97 6.20 4.54 -18.18
N GLN A 98 6.49 4.84 -16.92
CA GLN A 98 7.61 4.21 -16.19
C GLN A 98 7.20 2.83 -15.70
N TRP A 99 8.09 1.85 -15.84
CA TRP A 99 7.91 0.55 -15.21
C TRP A 99 8.46 0.58 -13.79
N ILE A 100 7.65 0.16 -12.84
CA ILE A 100 7.99 0.14 -11.42
C ILE A 100 7.95 -1.29 -10.91
N GLY A 101 9.09 -1.77 -10.42
CA GLY A 101 9.21 -3.03 -9.70
C GLY A 101 9.08 -2.78 -8.20
N PHE A 102 7.96 -3.19 -7.62
CA PHE A 102 7.68 -3.09 -6.19
C PHE A 102 8.24 -4.27 -5.45
N GLN A 103 8.60 -4.04 -4.19
CA GLN A 103 9.14 -5.07 -3.34
C GLN A 103 8.82 -4.84 -1.87
N LEU A 104 8.49 -5.89 -1.19
CA LEU A 104 8.41 -5.92 0.26
C LEU A 104 9.39 -6.95 0.82
N GLY A 105 9.74 -6.80 2.09
CA GLY A 105 10.52 -7.79 2.82
C GLY A 105 10.42 -7.53 4.32
N ASN A 106 10.20 -8.57 5.08
CA ASN A 106 10.11 -8.52 6.53
C ASN A 106 11.08 -9.54 7.12
N VAL A 107 11.80 -9.13 8.17
CA VAL A 107 12.74 -9.98 8.91
C VAL A 107 12.53 -9.73 10.39
N LEU A 108 12.32 -10.80 11.15
CA LEU A 108 12.17 -10.74 12.59
C LEU A 108 13.36 -9.98 13.22
N PRO A 109 13.13 -9.13 14.23
CA PRO A 109 14.12 -8.22 14.79
C PRO A 109 15.44 -8.89 15.18
N GLU A 110 15.37 -10.06 15.80
CA GLU A 110 16.54 -10.82 16.27
C GLU A 110 17.41 -11.38 15.13
N TRP A 111 16.88 -11.42 13.89
CA TRP A 111 17.60 -11.89 12.69
C TRP A 111 18.07 -10.75 11.78
N ARG A 112 17.85 -9.50 12.17
CA ARG A 112 18.33 -8.31 11.45
C ARG A 112 19.81 -8.09 11.61
N CYS A 113 20.41 -7.31 10.72
CA CYS A 113 21.84 -7.00 10.70
C CYS A 113 22.79 -8.23 10.60
N LYS A 114 22.24 -9.39 10.26
CA LYS A 114 22.98 -10.65 10.07
C LYS A 114 23.04 -11.12 8.62
N GLY A 115 22.71 -10.26 7.65
CA GLY A 115 22.75 -10.57 6.21
C GLY A 115 21.42 -11.07 5.62
N VAL A 116 20.46 -11.56 6.43
CA VAL A 116 19.16 -12.07 5.95
C VAL A 116 18.43 -11.05 5.09
N GLY A 117 18.22 -9.84 5.59
CA GLY A 117 17.53 -8.78 4.82
C GLY A 117 18.26 -8.38 3.54
N SER A 118 19.61 -8.39 3.55
CA SER A 118 20.41 -8.10 2.34
C SER A 118 20.25 -9.17 1.28
N THR A 119 20.10 -10.45 1.67
CA THR A 119 19.88 -11.57 0.76
C THR A 119 18.47 -11.50 0.16
N LEU A 120 17.44 -11.26 0.97
CA LEU A 120 16.06 -11.09 0.51
C LEU A 120 15.95 -9.91 -0.48
N LEU A 121 16.56 -8.76 -0.15
CA LEU A 121 16.56 -7.59 -1.03
C LEU A 121 17.34 -7.86 -2.33
N GLY A 122 18.45 -8.57 -2.25
CA GLY A 122 19.24 -8.98 -3.44
C GLY A 122 18.45 -9.88 -4.39
N PHE A 123 17.70 -10.85 -3.84
CA PHE A 123 16.78 -11.68 -4.62
C PHE A 123 15.70 -10.82 -5.30
N ASN A 124 15.07 -9.92 -4.58
CA ASN A 124 14.05 -9.04 -5.11
C ASN A 124 14.59 -8.20 -6.29
N GLU A 125 15.75 -7.58 -6.12
CA GLU A 125 16.41 -6.78 -7.16
C GLU A 125 16.71 -7.60 -8.42
N GLU A 126 17.29 -8.79 -8.25
CA GLU A 126 17.63 -9.69 -9.37
C GLU A 126 16.36 -10.18 -10.08
N ARG A 127 15.34 -10.57 -9.31
CA ARG A 127 14.08 -11.05 -9.87
C ARG A 127 13.35 -9.95 -10.67
N LEU A 128 13.26 -8.75 -10.14
CA LEU A 128 12.66 -7.60 -10.83
C LEU A 128 13.44 -7.21 -12.09
N GLN A 129 14.77 -7.28 -12.05
CA GLN A 129 15.60 -7.06 -13.23
C GLN A 129 15.32 -8.10 -14.33
N GLN A 130 15.15 -9.38 -13.97
CA GLN A 130 14.78 -10.44 -14.91
C GLN A 130 13.39 -10.20 -15.52
N ILE A 131 12.40 -9.84 -14.70
CA ILE A 131 11.04 -9.53 -15.18
C ILE A 131 11.10 -8.35 -16.18
N ALA A 132 11.74 -7.25 -15.81
CA ALA A 132 11.87 -6.09 -16.68
C ALA A 132 12.60 -6.43 -17.99
N GLY A 133 13.66 -7.27 -17.93
CA GLY A 133 14.38 -7.73 -19.11
C GLY A 133 13.51 -8.59 -20.04
N GLN A 134 12.68 -9.47 -19.49
CA GLN A 134 11.73 -10.31 -20.24
C GLN A 134 10.68 -9.44 -20.94
N LEU A 135 10.05 -8.51 -20.22
CA LEU A 135 9.05 -7.59 -20.76
C LEU A 135 9.62 -6.67 -21.85
N LYS A 136 10.88 -6.24 -21.70
CA LYS A 136 11.59 -5.51 -22.75
C LYS A 136 11.84 -6.36 -23.98
N GLY A 137 12.27 -7.61 -23.78
CA GLY A 137 12.54 -8.56 -24.87
C GLY A 137 11.28 -8.97 -25.65
N SER A 138 10.12 -9.05 -24.99
CA SER A 138 8.82 -9.32 -25.61
C SER A 138 8.16 -8.09 -26.25
N GLY A 139 8.67 -6.88 -25.97
CA GLY A 139 8.08 -5.62 -26.45
C GLY A 139 6.87 -5.15 -25.65
N GLU A 140 6.63 -5.70 -24.48
CA GLU A 140 5.51 -5.33 -23.59
C GLU A 140 5.79 -4.06 -22.79
N LEU A 141 7.07 -3.68 -22.62
CA LEU A 141 7.39 -2.39 -22.02
C LEU A 141 7.16 -1.23 -23.00
N PRO A 142 6.63 -0.09 -22.54
CA PRO A 142 6.55 1.12 -23.34
C PRO A 142 7.92 1.49 -23.91
N THR A 143 7.95 1.95 -25.16
CA THR A 143 9.21 2.38 -25.82
C THR A 143 9.86 3.51 -25.03
N GLY A 144 11.12 3.30 -24.61
CA GLY A 144 11.85 4.29 -23.81
C GLY A 144 11.47 4.31 -22.33
N ALA A 145 10.71 3.33 -21.84
CA ALA A 145 10.36 3.23 -20.43
C ALA A 145 11.61 3.17 -19.54
N THR A 146 11.63 4.00 -18.51
CA THR A 146 12.60 3.88 -17.42
C THR A 146 12.12 2.80 -16.46
N CYS A 147 13.02 1.90 -16.06
CA CYS A 147 12.73 0.85 -15.08
C CYS A 147 13.28 1.27 -13.71
N LEU A 148 12.42 1.27 -12.71
CA LEU A 148 12.75 1.67 -11.35
C LEU A 148 12.35 0.57 -10.37
N LEU A 149 13.19 0.31 -9.38
CA LEU A 149 12.84 -0.47 -8.19
C LEU A 149 12.27 0.49 -7.14
N ASP A 150 11.15 0.14 -6.55
CA ASP A 150 10.44 0.94 -5.56
C ASP A 150 10.39 0.20 -4.22
N ASN A 151 10.56 0.91 -3.13
CA ASN A 151 10.38 0.39 -1.78
C ASN A 151 9.83 1.49 -0.88
N PHE A 152 8.96 1.09 0.03
CA PHE A 152 8.33 1.98 1.00
C PHE A 152 8.84 1.66 2.41
N ALA A 153 9.23 2.69 3.16
CA ALA A 153 9.71 2.53 4.52
C ALA A 153 9.19 3.64 5.42
N SER A 154 8.68 3.27 6.59
CA SER A 154 8.42 4.22 7.66
C SER A 154 9.73 4.77 8.23
N SER A 155 9.73 6.02 8.70
CA SER A 155 10.88 6.61 9.38
C SER A 155 11.30 5.86 10.66
N SER A 156 10.41 5.05 11.23
CA SER A 156 10.68 4.19 12.39
C SER A 156 11.41 2.88 12.02
N GLU A 157 11.37 2.45 10.75
CA GLU A 157 12.04 1.22 10.27
C GLU A 157 13.53 1.45 9.99
N ILE A 158 14.29 1.84 11.01
CA ILE A 158 15.70 2.26 10.89
C ILE A 158 16.56 1.24 10.14
N ALA A 159 16.37 -0.05 10.42
CA ALA A 159 17.15 -1.11 9.78
C ALA A 159 16.84 -1.23 8.26
N ARG A 160 15.57 -1.07 7.86
CA ARG A 160 15.14 -1.05 6.46
C ARG A 160 15.68 0.18 5.74
N VAL A 161 15.52 1.36 6.32
CA VAL A 161 16.04 2.62 5.75
C VAL A 161 17.54 2.51 5.50
N SER A 162 18.32 2.09 6.52
CA SER A 162 19.77 1.90 6.39
C SER A 162 20.14 0.89 5.30
N LEU A 163 19.40 -0.22 5.18
CA LEU A 163 19.62 -1.23 4.14
C LEU A 163 19.36 -0.65 2.74
N LEU A 164 18.25 0.05 2.54
CA LEU A 164 17.90 0.64 1.25
C LEU A 164 18.93 1.68 0.81
N GLU A 165 19.28 2.62 1.70
CA GLU A 165 20.28 3.65 1.41
C GLU A 165 21.66 3.04 1.11
N GLY A 166 22.08 2.04 1.88
CA GLY A 166 23.32 1.28 1.68
C GLY A 166 23.35 0.49 0.35
N ARG A 167 22.18 0.16 -0.21
CA ARG A 167 22.01 -0.49 -1.52
C ARG A 167 21.81 0.51 -2.67
N GLY A 168 21.90 1.81 -2.40
CA GLY A 168 21.85 2.88 -3.40
C GLY A 168 20.46 3.36 -3.77
N TYR A 169 19.42 2.97 -3.01
CA TYR A 169 18.11 3.59 -3.15
C TYR A 169 18.15 5.05 -2.69
N LYS A 170 17.35 5.89 -3.33
CA LYS A 170 17.23 7.31 -3.00
C LYS A 170 15.80 7.63 -2.62
N ALA A 171 15.63 8.45 -1.59
CA ALA A 171 14.34 9.02 -1.24
C ALA A 171 13.84 9.89 -2.41
N VAL A 172 12.64 9.64 -2.89
CA VAL A 172 12.03 10.35 -4.02
C VAL A 172 10.70 11.00 -3.68
N ARG A 173 10.03 10.52 -2.62
CA ARG A 173 8.73 11.04 -2.20
C ARG A 173 8.49 10.73 -0.73
N TYR A 174 7.63 11.53 -0.11
CA TYR A 174 7.23 11.34 1.28
C TYR A 174 5.72 11.19 1.38
N ALA A 175 5.28 10.35 2.32
CA ALA A 175 3.90 10.19 2.68
C ALA A 175 3.73 10.45 4.18
N PHE A 176 2.59 11.01 4.56
CA PHE A 176 2.22 11.19 5.96
C PHE A 176 1.00 10.36 6.30
N GLU A 177 1.03 9.75 7.47
CA GLU A 177 -0.18 9.35 8.17
C GLU A 177 -0.63 10.53 9.02
N MET A 178 -1.92 10.86 8.91
CA MET A 178 -2.49 11.94 9.69
C MET A 178 -3.68 11.43 10.50
N VAL A 179 -3.83 11.96 11.70
CA VAL A 179 -4.94 11.62 12.60
C VAL A 179 -5.65 12.88 13.05
N ARG A 180 -6.97 12.88 12.98
CA ARG A 180 -7.83 13.79 13.71
C ARG A 180 -8.19 13.13 15.04
N PRO A 181 -7.71 13.67 16.18
CA PRO A 181 -7.73 12.96 17.47
C PRO A 181 -9.11 12.95 18.15
N ASP A 182 -10.05 13.71 17.63
CA ASP A 182 -11.45 13.72 18.09
C ASP A 182 -12.41 14.02 16.94
N LEU A 183 -13.65 13.56 17.07
CA LEU A 183 -14.74 13.86 16.14
C LEU A 183 -15.73 14.87 16.71
N GLU A 184 -15.24 15.75 17.57
CA GLU A 184 -15.99 16.90 18.07
C GLU A 184 -15.80 18.11 17.15
N ASN A 185 -16.71 19.07 17.21
CA ASN A 185 -16.62 20.34 16.46
C ASN A 185 -16.27 20.15 14.96
N ILE A 186 -16.90 19.15 14.32
CA ILE A 186 -16.77 18.96 12.88
C ILE A 186 -17.40 20.17 12.18
N PRO A 187 -16.69 20.84 11.24
CA PRO A 187 -17.25 22.00 10.54
C PRO A 187 -18.53 21.65 9.78
N ASP A 188 -19.56 22.47 9.93
CA ASP A 188 -20.77 22.37 9.11
C ASP A 188 -20.51 23.04 7.76
N LEU A 189 -20.33 22.21 6.72
CA LEU A 189 -19.93 22.64 5.38
C LEU A 189 -20.94 22.19 4.35
N LEU A 190 -21.52 23.16 3.65
CA LEU A 190 -22.51 22.89 2.62
C LEU A 190 -21.87 22.31 1.35
N LEU A 191 -22.59 21.41 0.72
CA LEU A 191 -22.25 20.94 -0.63
C LEU A 191 -22.41 22.08 -1.66
N PRO A 192 -21.64 22.08 -2.74
CA PRO A 192 -21.86 22.99 -3.87
C PRO A 192 -23.30 22.87 -4.43
N ALA A 193 -23.82 23.94 -5.00
CA ALA A 193 -25.16 23.95 -5.57
C ALA A 193 -25.32 22.85 -6.64
N GLY A 194 -26.42 22.09 -6.55
CA GLY A 194 -26.72 21.00 -7.48
C GLY A 194 -25.95 19.71 -7.22
N VAL A 195 -25.12 19.66 -6.17
CA VAL A 195 -24.42 18.45 -5.75
C VAL A 195 -25.11 17.85 -4.52
N GLU A 196 -25.29 16.54 -4.52
CA GLU A 196 -25.86 15.79 -3.40
C GLU A 196 -25.09 14.52 -3.08
N ILE A 197 -25.10 14.08 -1.83
CA ILE A 197 -24.55 12.78 -1.44
C ILE A 197 -25.68 11.75 -1.52
N ARG A 198 -25.45 10.66 -2.25
CA ARG A 198 -26.41 9.56 -2.39
C ARG A 198 -25.91 8.30 -1.70
N PRO A 199 -26.81 7.47 -1.14
CA PRO A 199 -26.47 6.12 -0.71
C PRO A 199 -25.88 5.31 -1.86
N VAL A 200 -24.92 4.46 -1.52
CA VAL A 200 -24.28 3.60 -2.52
C VAL A 200 -25.14 2.35 -2.76
N GLU A 201 -25.47 2.11 -4.01
CA GLU A 201 -26.14 0.90 -4.46
C GLU A 201 -25.16 -0.02 -5.21
N GLN A 202 -25.46 -1.31 -5.34
CA GLN A 202 -24.57 -2.30 -5.97
C GLN A 202 -24.11 -1.88 -7.37
N TRP A 203 -25.00 -1.33 -8.19
CA TRP A 203 -24.66 -0.88 -9.54
C TRP A 203 -23.80 0.40 -9.58
N HIS A 204 -23.70 1.14 -8.46
CA HIS A 204 -22.78 2.27 -8.34
C HIS A 204 -21.33 1.86 -8.20
N LEU A 205 -21.03 0.67 -7.68
CA LEU A 205 -19.67 0.25 -7.31
C LEU A 205 -18.69 0.37 -8.48
N ARG A 206 -19.13 -0.07 -9.66
CA ARG A 206 -18.33 0.05 -10.88
C ARG A 206 -18.08 1.51 -11.27
N LEU A 207 -19.10 2.35 -11.20
CA LEU A 207 -18.97 3.78 -11.50
C LEU A 207 -18.04 4.50 -10.51
N ILE A 208 -18.08 4.10 -9.24
CA ILE A 208 -17.21 4.61 -8.17
C ILE A 208 -15.76 4.24 -8.47
N TRP A 209 -15.47 2.98 -8.82
CA TRP A 209 -14.16 2.52 -9.22
C TRP A 209 -13.58 3.30 -10.41
N GLU A 210 -14.36 3.44 -11.49
CA GLU A 210 -13.96 4.20 -12.68
C GLU A 210 -13.74 5.69 -12.37
N ALA A 211 -14.61 6.31 -11.55
CA ALA A 211 -14.49 7.71 -11.15
C ALA A 211 -13.28 7.96 -10.23
N SER A 212 -12.95 7.02 -9.34
CA SER A 212 -11.75 7.04 -8.52
C SER A 212 -10.49 7.02 -9.39
N ASN A 213 -10.37 6.04 -10.28
CA ASN A 213 -9.26 5.93 -11.23
C ASN A 213 -9.08 7.22 -12.06
N GLU A 214 -10.19 7.81 -12.56
CA GLU A 214 -10.12 9.08 -13.29
C GLU A 214 -9.60 10.23 -12.40
N ALA A 215 -10.07 10.33 -11.18
CA ALA A 215 -9.72 11.44 -10.28
C ALA A 215 -8.26 11.39 -9.82
N PHE A 216 -7.70 10.19 -9.66
CA PHE A 216 -6.33 9.96 -9.20
C PHE A 216 -5.27 10.01 -10.31
N ARG A 217 -5.66 10.05 -11.60
CA ARG A 217 -4.70 10.04 -12.72
C ARG A 217 -3.69 11.20 -12.72
N ASP A 218 -3.97 12.27 -11.99
CA ASP A 218 -3.08 13.43 -11.84
C ASP A 218 -2.08 13.28 -10.68
N HIS A 219 -2.20 12.20 -9.89
CA HIS A 219 -1.33 11.98 -8.74
C HIS A 219 0.03 11.45 -9.17
N TRP A 220 1.05 11.80 -8.40
CA TRP A 220 2.38 11.24 -8.60
C TRP A 220 2.34 9.72 -8.39
N GLY A 221 3.05 9.00 -9.24
CA GLY A 221 3.10 7.54 -9.15
C GLY A 221 1.77 6.85 -9.47
N TYR A 222 0.81 7.55 -10.10
CA TYR A 222 -0.48 6.96 -10.42
C TYR A 222 -0.31 5.70 -11.28
N ILE A 223 -0.88 4.62 -10.80
CA ILE A 223 -1.03 3.35 -11.50
C ILE A 223 -2.55 3.15 -11.70
N PRO A 224 -3.01 2.91 -12.94
CA PRO A 224 -4.40 2.54 -13.15
C PRO A 224 -4.71 1.24 -12.43
N ASP A 225 -5.73 1.24 -11.57
CA ASP A 225 -6.20 0.02 -10.92
C ASP A 225 -6.85 -0.90 -11.96
N PRO A 226 -6.28 -2.08 -12.23
CA PRO A 226 -6.84 -3.00 -13.22
C PRO A 226 -8.15 -3.61 -12.72
N TRP A 227 -8.96 -4.09 -13.66
CA TRP A 227 -10.24 -4.73 -13.33
C TRP A 227 -10.08 -5.99 -12.47
N GLU A 228 -8.97 -6.66 -12.59
CA GLU A 228 -8.62 -7.85 -11.82
C GLU A 228 -8.54 -7.56 -10.31
N GLU A 229 -8.22 -6.32 -9.93
CA GLU A 229 -8.18 -5.90 -8.53
C GLU A 229 -9.56 -5.49 -7.98
N PHE A 230 -10.55 -5.27 -8.84
CA PHE A 230 -11.90 -4.86 -8.41
C PHE A 230 -12.57 -5.91 -7.51
N ASP A 231 -12.43 -7.20 -7.82
CA ASP A 231 -12.99 -8.27 -7.00
C ASP A 231 -12.30 -8.34 -5.63
N GLY A 232 -10.98 -8.12 -5.58
CA GLY A 232 -10.24 -8.02 -4.32
C GLY A 232 -10.71 -6.84 -3.46
N PHE A 233 -10.99 -5.71 -4.08
CA PHE A 233 -11.58 -4.54 -3.39
C PHE A 233 -12.98 -4.84 -2.82
N LEU A 234 -13.84 -5.53 -3.56
CA LEU A 234 -15.18 -5.92 -3.08
C LEU A 234 -15.15 -6.96 -1.95
N ASN A 235 -14.11 -7.79 -1.91
CA ASN A 235 -13.93 -8.85 -0.93
C ASN A 235 -13.05 -8.42 0.27
N SER A 236 -12.66 -7.13 0.35
CA SER A 236 -11.95 -6.61 1.53
C SER A 236 -12.79 -6.79 2.79
N PRO A 237 -12.20 -7.27 3.91
CA PRO A 237 -12.90 -7.38 5.19
C PRO A 237 -13.51 -6.06 5.70
N GLU A 238 -12.89 -4.92 5.34
CA GLU A 238 -13.35 -3.58 5.71
C GLU A 238 -14.38 -2.99 4.75
N PHE A 239 -14.80 -3.72 3.72
CA PHE A 239 -15.74 -3.22 2.71
C PHE A 239 -17.11 -2.93 3.33
N ASP A 240 -17.44 -1.64 3.52
CA ASP A 240 -18.75 -1.16 3.96
C ASP A 240 -19.17 0.09 3.18
N PRO A 241 -19.86 -0.05 2.04
CA PRO A 241 -20.28 1.09 1.23
C PRO A 241 -21.29 2.03 1.92
N ASN A 242 -21.87 1.64 3.05
CA ASN A 242 -22.75 2.54 3.84
C ASN A 242 -21.95 3.65 4.55
N LEU A 243 -20.65 3.46 4.73
CA LEU A 243 -19.74 4.47 5.26
C LEU A 243 -19.31 5.49 4.21
N TRP A 244 -19.41 5.15 2.93
CA TRP A 244 -18.91 6.00 1.86
C TRP A 244 -19.73 7.25 1.65
N ARG A 245 -19.06 8.32 1.29
CA ARG A 245 -19.69 9.60 0.92
C ARG A 245 -19.39 9.88 -0.54
N VAL A 246 -20.35 9.53 -1.39
CA VAL A 246 -20.24 9.71 -2.85
C VAL A 246 -21.14 10.84 -3.27
N ALA A 247 -20.53 11.90 -3.80
CA ALA A 247 -21.24 13.10 -4.26
C ALA A 247 -21.58 12.99 -5.75
N TRP A 248 -22.78 13.33 -6.07
CA TRP A 248 -23.35 13.31 -7.41
C TRP A 248 -23.83 14.68 -7.84
N GLN A 249 -23.66 15.00 -9.11
CA GLN A 249 -24.39 16.06 -9.79
C GLN A 249 -25.08 15.43 -11.00
N ASP A 250 -26.40 15.52 -11.04
CA ASP A 250 -27.21 14.78 -12.00
C ASP A 250 -26.90 13.27 -11.94
N ASN A 251 -26.38 12.69 -13.02
CA ASN A 251 -25.99 11.27 -13.10
C ASN A 251 -24.47 11.07 -13.11
N GLN A 252 -23.70 12.05 -12.68
CA GLN A 252 -22.24 11.96 -12.66
C GLN A 252 -21.70 12.02 -11.23
N ILE A 253 -20.76 11.16 -10.93
CA ILE A 253 -20.00 11.23 -9.67
C ILE A 253 -19.08 12.44 -9.75
N ALA A 254 -19.25 13.37 -8.77
CA ALA A 254 -18.46 14.60 -8.66
C ALA A 254 -17.20 14.39 -7.81
N GLY A 255 -17.29 13.57 -6.79
CA GLY A 255 -16.20 13.24 -5.88
C GLY A 255 -16.65 12.24 -4.83
N MET A 256 -15.71 11.76 -4.03
CA MET A 256 -16.00 10.76 -3.00
C MET A 256 -14.99 10.79 -1.85
N VAL A 257 -15.38 10.16 -0.75
CA VAL A 257 -14.54 9.68 0.34
C VAL A 257 -15.00 8.26 0.67
N LEU A 258 -14.13 7.29 0.55
CA LEU A 258 -14.42 5.89 0.84
C LEU A 258 -13.89 5.57 2.25
N CYS A 259 -14.77 5.67 3.24
CA CYS A 259 -14.42 5.39 4.63
C CYS A 259 -14.46 3.90 4.92
N PHE A 260 -13.61 3.47 5.85
CA PHE A 260 -13.66 2.13 6.42
C PHE A 260 -13.33 2.15 7.92
N ILE A 261 -13.62 1.05 8.59
CA ILE A 261 -13.30 0.82 10.01
C ILE A 261 -12.62 -0.53 10.10
N ASP A 262 -11.33 -0.51 10.44
CA ASP A 262 -10.60 -1.71 10.80
C ASP A 262 -10.91 -2.05 12.27
N LYS A 263 -11.69 -3.11 12.47
CA LYS A 263 -12.13 -3.54 13.80
C LYS A 263 -11.01 -4.20 14.56
N ASP A 264 -10.17 -4.98 13.88
CA ASP A 264 -9.05 -5.71 14.46
C ASP A 264 -7.98 -4.73 14.95
N GLU A 265 -7.68 -3.69 14.14
CA GLU A 265 -6.80 -2.59 14.54
C GLU A 265 -7.32 -1.86 15.78
N ASN A 266 -8.62 -1.54 15.79
CA ASN A 266 -9.25 -0.87 16.92
C ASN A 266 -9.22 -1.71 18.19
N GLU A 267 -9.42 -3.01 18.10
CA GLU A 267 -9.33 -3.93 19.23
C GLU A 267 -7.88 -4.07 19.74
N ILE A 268 -6.94 -4.31 18.83
CA ILE A 268 -5.51 -4.50 19.16
C ILE A 268 -4.94 -3.26 19.87
N TYR A 269 -5.27 -2.06 19.40
CA TYR A 269 -4.71 -0.81 19.92
C TYR A 269 -5.61 -0.09 20.92
N GLY A 270 -6.75 -0.68 21.28
CA GLY A 270 -7.67 -0.17 22.31
C GLY A 270 -8.24 1.21 21.96
N ARG A 271 -8.55 1.46 20.66
CA ARG A 271 -9.02 2.76 20.16
C ARG A 271 -10.30 2.62 19.33
N LYS A 272 -10.86 3.75 18.88
CA LYS A 272 -12.05 3.82 18.03
C LYS A 272 -11.75 4.74 16.85
N ARG A 273 -10.92 4.27 15.91
CA ARG A 273 -10.51 4.99 14.70
C ARG A 273 -11.26 4.47 13.49
N GLY A 274 -11.80 5.41 12.70
CA GLY A 274 -12.20 5.13 11.33
C GLY A 274 -11.23 5.80 10.36
N PHE A 275 -11.19 5.34 9.12
CA PHE A 275 -10.31 5.88 8.10
C PHE A 275 -11.12 6.60 7.02
N THR A 276 -10.59 7.74 6.56
CA THR A 276 -11.12 8.49 5.43
C THR A 276 -10.12 8.36 4.28
N GLU A 277 -10.39 7.43 3.36
CA GLU A 277 -9.50 7.12 2.26
C GLU A 277 -10.14 7.43 0.89
N ASN A 278 -9.37 7.32 -0.18
CA ASN A 278 -9.81 7.64 -1.54
C ASN A 278 -10.52 9.00 -1.63
N ILE A 279 -9.99 10.00 -0.91
CA ILE A 279 -10.53 11.36 -0.91
C ILE A 279 -10.24 11.99 -2.27
N CYS A 280 -11.23 12.09 -3.12
CA CYS A 280 -11.04 12.63 -4.45
C CYS A 280 -12.21 13.49 -4.94
N VAL A 281 -11.87 14.44 -5.81
CA VAL A 281 -12.84 15.27 -6.55
C VAL A 281 -12.41 15.28 -8.02
N ARG A 282 -13.32 14.92 -8.92
CA ARG A 282 -13.07 14.95 -10.36
C ARG A 282 -12.89 16.39 -10.85
N ARG A 283 -12.11 16.60 -11.91
CA ARG A 283 -11.67 17.92 -12.40
C ARG A 283 -12.76 18.98 -12.52
N PRO A 284 -13.97 18.69 -13.09
CA PRO A 284 -15.02 19.71 -13.25
C PRO A 284 -15.54 20.31 -11.92
N TRP A 285 -15.42 19.59 -10.81
CA TRP A 285 -15.95 19.99 -9.50
C TRP A 285 -14.87 20.44 -8.51
N ARG A 286 -13.59 20.53 -8.96
CA ARG A 286 -12.50 21.01 -8.10
C ARG A 286 -12.65 22.50 -7.77
N ARG A 287 -12.06 22.93 -6.65
CA ARG A 287 -12.03 24.32 -6.16
C ARG A 287 -13.39 24.94 -5.83
N GLN A 288 -14.43 24.13 -5.60
CA GLN A 288 -15.79 24.55 -5.23
C GLN A 288 -16.13 24.21 -3.76
N GLY A 289 -15.17 23.77 -2.96
CA GLY A 289 -15.39 23.38 -1.56
C GLY A 289 -15.86 21.93 -1.36
N LEU A 290 -16.11 21.17 -2.44
CA LEU A 290 -16.68 19.82 -2.37
C LEU A 290 -15.85 18.86 -1.51
N ALA A 291 -14.51 18.85 -1.62
CA ALA A 291 -13.67 17.98 -0.80
C ALA A 291 -13.85 18.23 0.70
N LYS A 292 -13.93 19.50 1.12
CA LYS A 292 -14.16 19.86 2.53
C LYS A 292 -15.51 19.34 3.03
N ALA A 293 -16.57 19.53 2.24
CA ALA A 293 -17.92 19.09 2.59
C ALA A 293 -17.99 17.55 2.67
N LEU A 294 -17.35 16.84 1.74
CA LEU A 294 -17.27 15.38 1.76
C LEU A 294 -16.53 14.85 2.99
N ILE A 295 -15.38 15.43 3.33
CA ILE A 295 -14.63 15.03 4.54
C ILE A 295 -15.47 15.31 5.80
N ALA A 296 -16.12 16.47 5.91
CA ALA A 296 -16.98 16.78 7.05
C ALA A 296 -18.11 15.74 7.19
N SER A 297 -18.79 15.42 6.08
CA SER A 297 -19.83 14.38 6.06
C SER A 297 -19.30 12.99 6.43
N SER A 298 -18.08 12.67 6.02
CA SER A 298 -17.41 11.40 6.34
C SER A 298 -17.09 11.29 7.83
N LEU A 299 -16.57 12.38 8.43
CA LEU A 299 -16.30 12.44 9.86
C LEU A 299 -17.57 12.28 10.69
N LEU A 300 -18.69 12.88 10.26
CA LEU A 300 -19.99 12.68 10.91
C LEU A 300 -20.44 11.22 10.83
N ALA A 301 -20.28 10.57 9.67
CA ALA A 301 -20.62 9.17 9.51
C ALA A 301 -19.80 8.25 10.41
N LEU A 302 -18.51 8.50 10.54
CA LEU A 302 -17.63 7.74 11.44
C LEU A 302 -18.04 7.96 12.90
N LYS A 303 -18.38 9.20 13.29
CA LYS A 303 -18.91 9.51 14.63
C LYS A 303 -20.22 8.76 14.93
N GLU A 304 -21.15 8.71 13.98
CA GLU A 304 -22.41 7.97 14.09
C GLU A 304 -22.20 6.46 14.27
N ARG A 305 -21.09 5.92 13.73
CA ARG A 305 -20.66 4.53 13.94
C ARG A 305 -19.88 4.31 15.24
N GLY A 306 -19.80 5.34 16.08
CA GLY A 306 -19.16 5.28 17.41
C GLY A 306 -17.66 5.43 17.40
N MET A 307 -17.07 5.90 16.28
CA MET A 307 -15.64 6.23 16.25
C MET A 307 -15.39 7.54 17.01
N SER A 308 -14.22 7.64 17.63
CA SER A 308 -13.80 8.84 18.37
C SER A 308 -12.70 9.62 17.66
N GLU A 309 -12.01 9.00 16.72
CA GLU A 309 -10.95 9.62 15.91
C GLU A 309 -11.00 9.16 14.46
N ALA A 310 -10.33 9.89 13.58
CA ALA A 310 -10.23 9.55 12.16
C ALA A 310 -8.77 9.59 11.67
N GLY A 311 -8.40 8.63 10.82
CA GLY A 311 -7.10 8.54 10.16
C GLY A 311 -7.20 8.75 8.66
N LEU A 312 -6.08 9.14 8.03
CA LEU A 312 -5.88 9.14 6.58
C LEU A 312 -4.40 9.08 6.21
N GLY A 313 -4.14 8.63 4.97
CA GLY A 313 -2.83 8.75 4.32
C GLY A 313 -2.79 9.93 3.34
N VAL A 314 -1.65 10.59 3.20
CA VAL A 314 -1.47 11.67 2.22
C VAL A 314 -0.05 11.72 1.67
N ASP A 315 0.06 11.96 0.38
CA ASP A 315 1.31 12.36 -0.27
C ASP A 315 1.72 13.77 0.21
N ALA A 316 2.86 13.87 0.87
CA ALA A 316 3.36 15.09 1.50
C ALA A 316 3.62 16.22 0.49
N GLU A 317 3.88 15.87 -0.78
CA GLU A 317 4.18 16.81 -1.86
C GLU A 317 3.01 16.95 -2.84
N ASN A 318 1.80 16.58 -2.42
CA ASN A 318 0.62 16.70 -3.27
C ASN A 318 0.36 18.18 -3.65
N THR A 319 0.43 18.46 -4.94
CA THR A 319 0.26 19.82 -5.50
C THR A 319 -1.16 20.36 -5.40
N SER A 320 -2.15 19.53 -5.07
CA SER A 320 -3.56 19.95 -4.94
C SER A 320 -3.82 20.78 -3.68
N GLY A 321 -2.87 20.82 -2.73
CA GLY A 321 -3.04 21.47 -1.42
C GLY A 321 -3.77 20.58 -0.41
N ALA A 322 -3.75 19.27 -0.61
CA ALA A 322 -4.44 18.29 0.25
C ALA A 322 -3.98 18.36 1.72
N LEU A 323 -2.68 18.55 1.98
CA LEU A 323 -2.15 18.67 3.34
C LEU A 323 -2.83 19.80 4.12
N HIS A 324 -2.89 21.01 3.54
CA HIS A 324 -3.56 22.17 4.17
C HIS A 324 -5.06 21.94 4.34
N LEU A 325 -5.69 21.20 3.42
CA LEU A 325 -7.08 20.82 3.55
C LEU A 325 -7.30 19.94 4.77
N TYR A 326 -6.47 18.93 4.98
CA TYR A 326 -6.57 18.01 6.11
C TYR A 326 -6.24 18.68 7.45
N GLU A 327 -5.22 19.56 7.48
CA GLU A 327 -4.93 20.39 8.64
C GLU A 327 -6.12 21.27 9.03
N PHE A 328 -6.75 21.93 8.05
CA PHE A 328 -7.99 22.71 8.26
C PHE A 328 -9.12 21.84 8.82
N MET A 329 -9.22 20.57 8.40
CA MET A 329 -10.20 19.61 8.92
C MET A 329 -9.79 19.01 10.26
N GLY A 330 -8.72 19.48 10.88
CA GLY A 330 -8.26 19.08 12.23
C GLY A 330 -7.36 17.87 12.27
N PHE A 331 -6.92 17.34 11.13
CA PHE A 331 -5.93 16.28 11.09
C PHE A 331 -4.52 16.80 11.39
N ARG A 332 -3.70 15.97 11.99
CA ARG A 332 -2.30 16.26 12.33
C ARG A 332 -1.42 15.10 11.88
N VAL A 333 -0.22 15.40 11.39
CA VAL A 333 0.77 14.39 11.01
C VAL A 333 1.21 13.63 12.26
N VAL A 334 1.10 12.31 12.23
CA VAL A 334 1.53 11.41 13.31
C VAL A 334 2.69 10.51 12.88
N LYS A 335 2.82 10.22 11.58
CA LYS A 335 3.89 9.36 11.06
C LYS A 335 4.31 9.82 9.68
N ARG A 336 5.59 9.61 9.38
CA ARG A 336 6.18 9.87 8.07
C ARG A 336 6.75 8.59 7.50
N SER A 337 6.48 8.37 6.22
CA SER A 337 7.06 7.31 5.42
C SER A 337 7.75 7.89 4.19
N THR A 338 8.67 7.14 3.61
CA THR A 338 9.47 7.54 2.47
C THR A 338 9.38 6.50 1.38
N ILE A 339 9.15 6.95 0.15
CA ILE A 339 9.28 6.13 -1.05
C ILE A 339 10.72 6.23 -1.53
N TYR A 340 11.36 5.09 -1.64
CA TYR A 340 12.74 4.95 -2.10
C TYR A 340 12.75 4.32 -3.49
N ARG A 341 13.49 4.95 -4.43
CA ARG A 341 13.64 4.39 -5.77
C ARG A 341 15.11 4.20 -6.15
N LYS A 342 15.33 3.19 -7.00
CA LYS A 342 16.64 2.87 -7.58
C LYS A 342 16.45 2.49 -9.04
N PRO A 343 17.20 3.09 -10.01
CA PRO A 343 17.17 2.66 -11.40
C PRO A 343 17.67 1.24 -11.53
N VAL A 344 17.05 0.47 -12.43
CA VAL A 344 17.52 -0.85 -12.85
C VAL A 344 17.82 -0.83 -14.35
N SER A 345 18.97 -1.35 -14.70
CA SER A 345 19.38 -1.49 -16.11
C SER A 345 18.84 -2.79 -16.68
N VAL A 346 18.19 -2.75 -17.83
CA VAL A 346 17.59 -3.87 -18.56
C VAL A 346 17.96 -3.83 -20.04
#